data_f2bccf93ac500f023ffdcec27d76e0f2
#
_entry.id   f2bccf93ac500f023ffdcec27d76e0f2
#
_cell.length_a   1.000
_cell.length_b   1.000
_cell.length_c   1.000
_cell.angle_alpha   90.00
_cell.angle_beta   90.00
_cell.angle_gamma   90.00
#
_symmetry.space_group_name_H-M   'P 1'
#
loop_
_entity.id
_entity.type
_entity.pdbx_description
1 polymer ?
#
loop_
_entity_poly.entity_id
_entity_poly.type
_entity_poly.pdbx_seq_one_letter_code
_entity_poly.pdbx_strand_id
1 'polypeptide(L)'
;MNWGGILSSGMCCAILPALAVGFCLLALAPAGSAAELLQVRAAGFTLATNDEISSGTDKITLSLVSDEGLPPFCQSAVKQSTPPALQGPDPGIPYFTVRFALPIPPENAMSKVAALTGMDPAVFTHNHSPGFEILPNGDALAVWFSTPPGESESATTTTFVQARLRYGSEEWDMPDLFLDFKNLNDQSGLLWRDGKKIWFFGGGRGFSPWVPFKIATSTDEGVTWTLSLPLLDKPAGDFTAQPVTSAFRAPDGAIYFAMDGSKAASFLWRSTDDGVHWHEMGGRTGGRHSVIVPLDGKGDLLSIGGKNSNVDGWSPENHSTNWGASWSQSQPSPFPPLGSGQRPSLIRLADGNLFFVSDAWLQKADRPPPPGWESGNGCFVAISTNDGGSWHIKSLPVQLPNHARGTNGTLGYVTARQAPDGVIHILTTETQPCLDYELNEAWIFSDAEDIPPENSGGILKHFSENYPDGKVRSQWSARICPHGRYLLDGLETDYYPDGQPEHVVTYRNGWKTGLETFRAPDGTKLWSWDHNLTAHTSVWIHYWPDGRKKIESTWNTEPRARDLDRSFSGLVANGPVYQWDEGGRPVSAGYFTNGIYAGNRPLPAAQP
;
A
#
# COMPACT_ATOMS: atom_id res chain seq x y z
N MET A 1 62.93 6.50 -2.32
CA MET A 1 63.76 5.94 -3.40
C MET A 1 62.99 6.09 -4.67
N ASN A 2 63.53 6.93 -5.53
CA ASN A 2 63.21 7.28 -6.90
C ASN A 2 63.03 6.09 -7.82
N TRP A 3 62.23 6.24 -8.85
CA TRP A 3 62.47 6.27 -10.30
C TRP A 3 61.08 6.08 -10.92
N GLY A 4 60.50 6.86 -11.78
CA GLY A 4 61.02 7.80 -12.78
C GLY A 4 60.97 7.23 -14.21
N GLY A 5 60.31 7.92 -15.09
CA GLY A 5 60.54 7.83 -16.50
C GLY A 5 59.34 7.40 -17.37
N ILE A 6 58.77 8.25 -18.18
CA ILE A 6 59.04 9.06 -19.37
C ILE A 6 58.29 8.50 -20.61
N LEU A 7 57.38 9.35 -21.11
CA LEU A 7 57.07 9.76 -22.48
C LEU A 7 57.14 8.80 -23.67
N SER A 8 56.09 8.71 -24.49
CA SER A 8 56.14 9.25 -25.88
C SER A 8 54.76 9.27 -26.57
N SER A 9 54.35 10.38 -26.93
CA SER A 9 53.74 10.96 -28.11
C SER A 9 53.44 10.03 -29.31
N GLY A 10 52.25 10.13 -29.81
CA GLY A 10 51.83 9.60 -31.11
C GLY A 10 50.48 10.20 -31.53
N MET A 11 50.54 11.39 -32.14
CA MET A 11 49.41 11.99 -32.87
C MET A 11 49.12 11.12 -34.10
N CYS A 12 47.88 10.68 -34.26
CA CYS A 12 47.32 10.32 -35.56
C CYS A 12 45.95 10.96 -35.69
N CYS A 13 45.89 11.96 -36.55
CA CYS A 13 44.67 12.52 -37.09
C CYS A 13 43.88 11.44 -37.87
N ALA A 14 42.66 11.17 -37.49
CA ALA A 14 41.71 10.48 -38.34
C ALA A 14 40.48 11.40 -38.48
N ILE A 15 40.27 11.79 -39.73
CA ILE A 15 39.17 12.58 -40.25
C ILE A 15 37.88 11.79 -40.11
N LEU A 16 36.93 12.33 -39.38
CA LEU A 16 35.54 11.86 -39.33
C LEU A 16 34.73 12.56 -40.43
N PRO A 17 33.96 11.83 -41.23
CA PRO A 17 33.02 12.48 -42.15
C PRO A 17 31.82 13.01 -41.39
N ALA A 18 31.43 14.23 -41.70
CA ALA A 18 30.21 14.88 -41.24
C ALA A 18 28.97 14.08 -41.69
N LEU A 19 28.28 13.49 -40.75
CA LEU A 19 26.93 12.97 -40.97
C LEU A 19 25.97 14.17 -40.94
N ALA A 20 25.40 14.48 -42.08
CA ALA A 20 24.30 15.41 -42.24
C ALA A 20 23.09 14.85 -41.46
N VAL A 21 22.72 15.52 -40.37
CA VAL A 21 21.43 15.30 -39.71
C VAL A 21 20.36 15.92 -40.60
N GLY A 22 19.72 15.08 -41.40
CA GLY A 22 18.52 15.45 -42.11
C GLY A 22 17.40 15.72 -41.11
N PHE A 23 17.06 17.01 -40.96
CA PHE A 23 15.79 17.40 -40.35
C PHE A 23 14.67 16.89 -41.26
N CYS A 24 14.06 15.77 -40.88
CA CYS A 24 12.77 15.37 -41.38
C CYS A 24 11.74 16.35 -40.80
N LEU A 25 11.36 17.36 -41.57
CA LEU A 25 10.14 18.13 -41.32
C LEU A 25 8.98 17.14 -41.48
N LEU A 26 8.54 16.58 -40.37
CA LEU A 26 7.22 15.98 -40.30
C LEU A 26 6.21 17.10 -40.51
N ALA A 27 5.57 17.06 -41.68
CA ALA A 27 4.42 17.89 -41.99
C ALA A 27 3.38 17.66 -40.88
N LEU A 28 3.05 18.71 -40.15
CA LEU A 28 1.90 18.78 -39.28
C LEU A 28 0.66 18.46 -40.12
N ALA A 29 0.13 17.25 -39.96
CA ALA A 29 -1.23 16.95 -40.37
C ALA A 29 -2.18 17.84 -39.56
N PRO A 30 -3.27 18.35 -40.15
CA PRO A 30 -4.23 19.14 -39.41
C PRO A 30 -4.85 18.26 -38.29
N ALA A 31 -4.82 18.76 -37.09
CA ALA A 31 -5.33 18.12 -35.90
C ALA A 31 -6.85 17.92 -36.00
N GLY A 32 -7.24 16.74 -36.43
CA GLY A 32 -8.48 16.15 -35.96
C GLY A 32 -8.14 15.38 -34.68
N SER A 33 -8.60 15.82 -33.55
CA SER A 33 -8.33 15.18 -32.25
C SER A 33 -8.85 13.74 -32.28
N ALA A 34 -7.94 12.78 -32.45
CA ALA A 34 -8.28 11.39 -32.16
C ALA A 34 -8.49 11.29 -30.62
N ALA A 35 -9.66 10.81 -30.21
CA ALA A 35 -9.90 10.49 -28.81
C ALA A 35 -8.85 9.47 -28.35
N GLU A 36 -8.10 9.78 -27.29
CA GLU A 36 -7.18 8.83 -26.69
C GLU A 36 -7.98 7.82 -25.85
N LEU A 37 -7.95 6.56 -26.23
CA LEU A 37 -8.60 5.47 -25.52
C LEU A 37 -7.63 4.87 -24.51
N LEU A 38 -7.89 5.08 -23.22
CA LEU A 38 -7.15 4.47 -22.12
C LEU A 38 -7.85 3.19 -21.66
N GLN A 39 -7.18 2.07 -21.85
CA GLN A 39 -7.65 0.78 -21.36
C GLN A 39 -7.20 0.57 -19.91
N VAL A 40 -8.14 0.15 -19.07
CA VAL A 40 -7.90 -0.07 -17.64
C VAL A 40 -8.26 -1.50 -17.28
N ARG A 41 -7.31 -2.22 -16.69
CA ARG A 41 -7.51 -3.55 -16.13
C ARG A 41 -7.82 -3.40 -14.63
N ALA A 42 -9.00 -3.80 -14.22
CA ALA A 42 -9.44 -3.73 -12.84
C ALA A 42 -10.64 -4.66 -12.60
N ALA A 43 -10.68 -5.34 -11.47
CA ALA A 43 -11.82 -6.14 -11.04
C ALA A 43 -12.71 -5.36 -10.07
N GLY A 44 -14.03 -5.47 -10.20
CA GLY A 44 -14.98 -4.77 -9.32
C GLY A 44 -15.09 -3.27 -9.57
N PHE A 45 -14.63 -2.77 -10.73
CA PHE A 45 -14.72 -1.36 -11.09
C PHE A 45 -15.85 -1.08 -12.06
N THR A 46 -16.43 0.11 -11.94
CA THR A 46 -17.31 0.75 -12.92
C THR A 46 -16.73 2.10 -13.31
N LEU A 47 -17.11 2.63 -14.45
CA LEU A 47 -16.76 3.99 -14.85
C LEU A 47 -17.83 4.98 -14.36
N ALA A 48 -17.39 6.17 -13.95
CA ALA A 48 -18.30 7.28 -13.74
C ALA A 48 -18.98 7.67 -15.07
N THR A 49 -20.18 8.27 -14.99
CA THR A 49 -20.99 8.63 -16.16
C THR A 49 -20.34 9.69 -17.08
N ASN A 50 -19.26 10.32 -16.65
CA ASN A 50 -18.47 11.28 -17.43
C ASN A 50 -17.22 10.59 -17.99
N ASP A 51 -17.41 9.62 -18.88
CA ASP A 51 -16.33 8.78 -19.43
C ASP A 51 -15.41 9.53 -20.41
N GLU A 52 -15.75 10.75 -20.80
CA GLU A 52 -14.98 11.57 -21.70
C GLU A 52 -14.44 12.81 -20.98
N ILE A 53 -13.11 12.94 -20.94
CA ILE A 53 -12.44 14.13 -20.48
C ILE A 53 -11.86 14.86 -21.68
N SER A 54 -12.17 16.14 -21.76
CA SER A 54 -11.61 17.02 -22.76
C SER A 54 -10.34 17.66 -22.23
N SER A 55 -9.19 17.27 -22.75
CA SER A 55 -7.91 17.93 -22.47
C SER A 55 -7.65 19.01 -23.53
N GLY A 56 -8.29 20.15 -23.39
CA GLY A 56 -8.17 21.21 -24.42
C GLY A 56 -8.76 20.77 -25.77
N THR A 57 -7.92 20.24 -26.66
CA THR A 57 -8.33 19.71 -27.98
C THR A 57 -8.50 18.19 -28.01
N ASP A 58 -8.01 17.48 -26.98
CA ASP A 58 -7.97 16.02 -26.98
C ASP A 58 -9.05 15.47 -26.03
N LYS A 59 -9.78 14.46 -26.48
CA LYS A 59 -10.72 13.71 -25.64
C LYS A 59 -10.03 12.47 -25.13
N ILE A 60 -10.16 12.20 -23.83
CA ILE A 60 -9.71 10.96 -23.19
C ILE A 60 -10.95 10.14 -22.85
N THR A 61 -10.98 8.90 -23.34
CA THR A 61 -12.06 7.95 -23.03
C THR A 61 -11.48 6.78 -22.24
N LEU A 62 -12.11 6.40 -21.13
CA LEU A 62 -11.76 5.21 -20.38
C LEU A 62 -12.51 3.99 -20.90
N SER A 63 -11.84 2.83 -20.90
CA SER A 63 -12.46 1.55 -21.21
C SER A 63 -11.96 0.50 -20.22
N LEU A 64 -12.87 -0.10 -19.46
CA LEU A 64 -12.53 -1.25 -18.63
C LEU A 64 -12.33 -2.46 -19.52
N VAL A 65 -11.24 -3.17 -19.32
CA VAL A 65 -10.98 -4.48 -19.93
C VAL A 65 -11.09 -5.53 -18.84
N SER A 66 -11.78 -6.64 -19.16
CA SER A 66 -11.89 -7.77 -18.24
C SER A 66 -10.49 -8.30 -17.93
N ASP A 67 -10.22 -8.52 -16.67
CA ASP A 67 -9.09 -9.31 -16.26
C ASP A 67 -9.50 -10.78 -16.42
N GLU A 68 -9.09 -11.41 -17.53
CA GLU A 68 -9.21 -12.87 -17.71
C GLU A 68 -8.17 -13.61 -16.84
N GLY A 69 -7.51 -12.89 -15.95
CA GLY A 69 -6.47 -13.35 -15.08
C GLY A 69 -6.96 -14.36 -14.02
N LEU A 70 -6.09 -14.57 -13.05
CA LEU A 70 -6.35 -15.43 -11.90
C LEU A 70 -7.58 -14.95 -11.13
N PRO A 71 -8.38 -15.84 -10.56
CA PRO A 71 -9.42 -15.44 -9.62
C PRO A 71 -8.78 -14.63 -8.49
N PRO A 72 -9.51 -13.70 -7.86
CA PRO A 72 -9.00 -12.89 -6.78
C PRO A 72 -8.33 -13.81 -5.75
N PHE A 73 -7.04 -13.55 -5.52
CA PHE A 73 -6.16 -14.48 -4.82
C PHE A 73 -6.54 -14.62 -3.36
N CYS A 74 -7.09 -13.57 -2.79
CA CYS A 74 -7.23 -13.43 -1.36
C CYS A 74 -8.45 -12.64 -0.89
N GLN A 75 -9.30 -12.19 -1.74
CA GLN A 75 -10.46 -11.46 -1.27
C GLN A 75 -11.45 -12.44 -0.64
N SER A 76 -11.41 -12.52 0.68
CA SER A 76 -12.55 -12.98 1.45
C SER A 76 -13.72 -12.04 1.20
N ALA A 77 -14.95 -12.56 1.19
CA ALA A 77 -16.13 -11.71 1.06
C ALA A 77 -16.12 -10.63 2.16
N VAL A 78 -16.21 -9.37 1.75
CA VAL A 78 -16.11 -8.24 2.67
C VAL A 78 -17.40 -8.09 3.44
N LYS A 79 -17.33 -8.10 4.77
CA LYS A 79 -18.47 -7.79 5.63
C LYS A 79 -18.76 -6.30 5.55
N GLN A 80 -20.00 -5.94 5.27
CA GLN A 80 -20.42 -4.53 5.24
C GLN A 80 -20.57 -3.95 6.65
N SER A 81 -20.82 -4.81 7.64
CA SER A 81 -20.86 -4.44 9.03
C SER A 81 -20.03 -5.39 9.87
N THR A 82 -19.21 -4.83 10.75
CA THR A 82 -18.58 -5.58 11.83
C THR A 82 -19.07 -4.95 13.12
N PRO A 83 -20.06 -5.55 13.81
CA PRO A 83 -20.73 -4.90 14.94
C PRO A 83 -19.79 -4.33 16.00
N PRO A 84 -18.68 -4.97 16.33
CA PRO A 84 -17.73 -4.39 17.26
C PRO A 84 -16.57 -3.65 16.58
N ALA A 85 -16.77 -2.92 15.49
CA ALA A 85 -15.70 -2.11 14.88
C ALA A 85 -15.10 -1.07 15.85
N LEU A 86 -15.81 -0.75 16.93
CA LEU A 86 -15.31 0.05 18.05
C LEU A 86 -14.75 -0.81 19.21
N GLN A 87 -14.77 -2.13 19.07
CA GLN A 87 -14.29 -3.07 20.08
C GLN A 87 -12.80 -3.29 19.88
N GLY A 88 -11.98 -2.60 20.61
CA GLY A 88 -10.52 -2.70 20.55
C GLY A 88 -9.89 -2.82 21.93
N PRO A 89 -8.55 -2.77 21.97
CA PRO A 89 -7.81 -2.70 23.24
C PRO A 89 -8.28 -1.52 24.09
N ASP A 90 -8.28 -1.70 25.41
CA ASP A 90 -8.56 -0.61 26.34
C ASP A 90 -7.59 0.57 26.08
N PRO A 91 -8.08 1.77 25.73
CA PRO A 91 -7.22 2.89 25.39
C PRO A 91 -6.35 3.39 26.56
N GLY A 92 -6.71 3.05 27.82
CA GLY A 92 -5.93 3.38 29.01
C GLY A 92 -4.81 2.38 29.33
N ILE A 93 -4.74 1.26 28.62
CA ILE A 93 -3.72 0.22 28.84
C ILE A 93 -2.77 0.22 27.62
N PRO A 94 -1.44 0.32 27.84
CA PRO A 94 -0.48 0.28 26.76
C PRO A 94 -0.68 -0.94 25.86
N TYR A 95 -0.78 -0.71 24.54
CA TYR A 95 -0.96 -1.72 23.52
C TYR A 95 0.02 -1.49 22.37
N PHE A 96 0.74 -2.54 22.02
CA PHE A 96 1.66 -2.54 20.88
C PHE A 96 1.77 -3.95 20.31
N THR A 97 1.69 -4.06 18.98
CA THR A 97 1.99 -5.29 18.25
C THR A 97 2.52 -4.95 16.87
N VAL A 98 3.19 -5.90 16.22
CA VAL A 98 3.69 -5.77 14.86
C VAL A 98 3.51 -7.09 14.12
N ARG A 99 3.13 -7.00 12.84
CA ARG A 99 3.00 -8.16 11.95
C ARG A 99 3.58 -7.86 10.58
N PHE A 100 3.80 -8.91 9.79
CA PHE A 100 4.08 -8.77 8.37
C PHE A 100 2.80 -8.39 7.63
N ALA A 101 2.82 -7.26 6.91
CA ALA A 101 1.72 -6.89 6.03
C ALA A 101 1.87 -7.59 4.67
N LEU A 102 3.09 -7.59 4.13
CA LEU A 102 3.37 -8.17 2.83
C LEU A 102 4.83 -8.62 2.78
N PRO A 103 5.11 -9.89 3.06
CA PRO A 103 6.45 -10.43 2.90
C PRO A 103 6.77 -10.60 1.42
N ILE A 104 7.99 -10.23 1.04
CA ILE A 104 8.45 -10.31 -0.35
C ILE A 104 9.57 -11.35 -0.43
N PRO A 105 9.47 -12.36 -1.31
CA PRO A 105 10.53 -13.33 -1.50
C PRO A 105 11.81 -12.66 -2.06
N PRO A 106 12.98 -13.28 -1.91
CA PRO A 106 14.23 -12.77 -2.46
C PRO A 106 14.13 -12.48 -3.96
N GLU A 107 14.69 -11.36 -4.40
CA GLU A 107 14.57 -10.84 -5.78
C GLU A 107 14.97 -11.83 -6.87
N ASN A 108 15.99 -12.64 -6.64
CA ASN A 108 16.48 -13.65 -7.59
C ASN A 108 15.50 -14.84 -7.79
N ALA A 109 14.49 -14.97 -6.95
CA ALA A 109 13.50 -16.05 -7.03
C ALA A 109 12.14 -15.63 -7.60
N MET A 110 11.86 -14.32 -7.70
CA MET A 110 10.51 -13.80 -7.96
C MET A 110 9.92 -14.23 -9.29
N SER A 111 10.65 -14.14 -10.39
CA SER A 111 10.15 -14.58 -11.70
C SER A 111 9.84 -16.08 -11.74
N LYS A 112 10.61 -16.89 -10.99
CA LYS A 112 10.34 -18.32 -10.85
C LYS A 112 9.16 -18.60 -9.95
N VAL A 113 9.00 -17.86 -8.85
CA VAL A 113 7.84 -17.97 -7.97
C VAL A 113 6.58 -17.66 -8.77
N ALA A 114 6.51 -16.52 -9.45
CA ALA A 114 5.36 -16.13 -10.25
C ALA A 114 5.04 -17.18 -11.34
N ALA A 115 6.02 -17.60 -12.14
CA ALA A 115 5.83 -18.56 -13.21
C ALA A 115 5.34 -19.94 -12.74
N LEU A 116 5.79 -20.39 -11.57
CA LEU A 116 5.46 -21.70 -11.05
C LEU A 116 4.22 -21.71 -10.16
N THR A 117 3.95 -20.63 -9.43
CA THR A 117 2.78 -20.53 -8.55
C THR A 117 1.55 -19.93 -9.24
N GLY A 118 1.73 -19.34 -10.43
CA GLY A 118 0.67 -18.65 -11.15
C GLY A 118 0.26 -17.29 -10.55
N MET A 119 1.04 -16.77 -9.62
CA MET A 119 0.82 -15.42 -9.08
C MET A 119 1.26 -14.36 -10.09
N ASP A 120 0.60 -13.20 -10.08
CA ASP A 120 1.03 -12.06 -10.88
C ASP A 120 2.43 -11.62 -10.42
N PRO A 121 3.42 -11.50 -11.33
CA PRO A 121 4.76 -11.05 -10.98
C PRO A 121 4.80 -9.71 -10.24
N ALA A 122 3.89 -8.80 -10.55
CA ALA A 122 3.80 -7.48 -9.91
C ALA A 122 3.53 -7.56 -8.40
N VAL A 123 2.87 -8.62 -7.92
CA VAL A 123 2.53 -8.79 -6.51
C VAL A 123 3.77 -8.93 -5.61
N PHE A 124 4.91 -9.37 -6.14
CA PHE A 124 6.05 -9.79 -5.30
C PHE A 124 7.25 -8.85 -5.32
N THR A 125 7.25 -7.76 -6.08
CA THR A 125 8.49 -7.06 -6.31
C THR A 125 8.66 -5.77 -5.54
N HIS A 126 8.14 -4.70 -6.01
CA HIS A 126 8.49 -3.37 -5.52
C HIS A 126 7.27 -2.74 -4.87
N ASN A 127 6.88 -3.24 -3.69
CA ASN A 127 5.71 -2.71 -2.96
C ASN A 127 6.09 -1.39 -2.31
N HIS A 128 5.67 -0.30 -2.92
CA HIS A 128 6.10 1.03 -2.57
C HIS A 128 4.96 2.04 -2.52
N SER A 129 5.13 3.09 -1.71
CA SER A 129 4.23 4.24 -1.59
C SER A 129 2.77 3.87 -1.33
N PRO A 130 2.44 3.31 -0.14
CA PRO A 130 1.11 2.81 0.17
C PRO A 130 0.09 3.93 0.31
N GLY A 131 -1.05 3.77 -0.34
CA GLY A 131 -2.32 4.25 0.17
C GLY A 131 -2.80 3.26 1.24
N PHE A 132 -3.25 3.74 2.38
CA PHE A 132 -3.67 2.91 3.50
C PHE A 132 -4.85 3.57 4.21
N GLU A 133 -5.88 2.79 4.55
CA GLU A 133 -7.03 3.29 5.29
C GLU A 133 -7.66 2.20 6.14
N ILE A 134 -8.21 2.62 7.29
CA ILE A 134 -9.08 1.78 8.10
C ILE A 134 -10.53 2.08 7.73
N LEU A 135 -11.22 1.06 7.28
CA LEU A 135 -12.56 1.15 6.72
C LEU A 135 -13.63 1.25 7.81
N PRO A 136 -14.86 1.69 7.49
CA PRO A 136 -15.94 1.79 8.47
C PRO A 136 -16.27 0.48 9.19
N ASN A 137 -16.09 -0.67 8.52
CA ASN A 137 -16.28 -2.00 9.11
C ASN A 137 -15.12 -2.46 10.01
N GLY A 138 -14.05 -1.68 10.11
CA GLY A 138 -12.84 -2.00 10.89
C GLY A 138 -11.74 -2.72 10.12
N ASP A 139 -11.99 -3.16 8.87
CA ASP A 139 -10.94 -3.74 8.04
C ASP A 139 -9.88 -2.70 7.70
N ALA A 140 -8.63 -3.12 7.54
CA ALA A 140 -7.60 -2.29 6.95
C ALA A 140 -7.45 -2.61 5.46
N LEU A 141 -7.37 -1.59 4.63
CA LEU A 141 -7.13 -1.70 3.19
C LEU A 141 -5.86 -0.96 2.83
N ALA A 142 -4.99 -1.64 2.08
CA ALA A 142 -3.78 -1.05 1.55
C ALA A 142 -3.71 -1.21 0.04
N VAL A 143 -3.24 -0.16 -0.64
CA VAL A 143 -2.97 -0.15 -2.08
C VAL A 143 -1.56 0.34 -2.29
N TRP A 144 -0.71 -0.47 -2.92
CA TRP A 144 0.66 -0.13 -3.27
C TRP A 144 0.81 -0.06 -4.79
N PHE A 145 1.84 0.63 -5.25
CA PHE A 145 2.31 0.34 -6.57
C PHE A 145 3.41 -0.71 -6.54
N SER A 146 3.45 -1.53 -7.56
CA SER A 146 4.45 -2.58 -7.73
C SER A 146 4.90 -2.68 -9.18
N THR A 147 6.10 -3.18 -9.41
CA THR A 147 6.69 -3.37 -10.73
C THR A 147 7.08 -4.83 -10.94
N PRO A 148 7.02 -5.36 -12.18
CA PRO A 148 7.56 -6.68 -12.49
C PRO A 148 9.06 -6.79 -12.16
N PRO A 149 9.56 -8.02 -11.92
CA PRO A 149 10.97 -8.25 -11.62
C PRO A 149 11.90 -7.70 -12.69
N GLY A 150 12.90 -6.91 -12.27
CA GLY A 150 13.91 -6.34 -13.15
C GLY A 150 13.52 -5.05 -13.85
N GLU A 151 12.32 -4.55 -13.64
CA GLU A 151 11.87 -3.26 -14.17
C GLU A 151 12.01 -2.15 -13.11
N SER A 152 12.05 -0.91 -13.56
CA SER A 152 12.12 0.25 -12.67
C SER A 152 10.72 0.72 -12.28
N GLU A 153 10.60 1.44 -11.15
CA GLU A 153 9.36 2.06 -10.70
C GLU A 153 8.75 3.08 -11.71
N SER A 154 9.52 3.49 -12.71
CA SER A 154 9.04 4.38 -13.78
C SER A 154 8.57 3.64 -15.04
N ALA A 155 8.56 2.30 -15.02
CA ALA A 155 8.10 1.51 -16.16
C ALA A 155 6.58 1.65 -16.38
N THR A 156 6.15 1.42 -17.60
CA THR A 156 4.73 1.42 -17.97
C THR A 156 4.01 0.11 -17.61
N THR A 157 4.71 -0.80 -16.99
CA THR A 157 4.22 -2.06 -16.41
C THR A 157 4.00 -1.97 -14.90
N THR A 158 4.29 -0.80 -14.31
CA THR A 158 3.99 -0.52 -12.90
C THR A 158 2.48 -0.45 -12.71
N THR A 159 1.97 -1.18 -11.73
CA THR A 159 0.53 -1.33 -11.46
C THR A 159 0.20 -1.13 -10.00
N PHE A 160 -1.05 -0.83 -9.67
CA PHE A 160 -1.53 -0.84 -8.29
C PHE A 160 -2.02 -2.24 -7.90
N VAL A 161 -1.55 -2.72 -6.75
CA VAL A 161 -2.00 -3.93 -6.08
C VAL A 161 -2.64 -3.57 -4.75
N GLN A 162 -3.54 -4.40 -4.25
CA GLN A 162 -4.21 -4.20 -2.97
C GLN A 162 -4.07 -5.42 -2.07
N ALA A 163 -4.14 -5.20 -0.77
CA ALA A 163 -4.30 -6.24 0.23
C ALA A 163 -5.23 -5.75 1.35
N ARG A 164 -5.87 -6.68 2.03
CA ARG A 164 -6.81 -6.41 3.12
C ARG A 164 -6.41 -7.15 4.38
N LEU A 165 -6.54 -6.49 5.52
CA LEU A 165 -6.56 -7.13 6.82
C LEU A 165 -8.00 -7.13 7.32
N ARG A 166 -8.61 -8.31 7.39
CA ARG A 166 -9.95 -8.51 7.95
C ARG A 166 -9.95 -8.12 9.42
N TYR A 167 -10.89 -7.30 9.86
CA TYR A 167 -10.99 -6.88 11.25
C TYR A 167 -11.08 -8.10 12.21
N GLY A 168 -10.14 -8.15 13.15
CA GLY A 168 -9.97 -9.28 14.05
C GLY A 168 -9.09 -10.41 13.52
N SER A 169 -8.55 -10.30 12.31
CA SER A 169 -7.51 -11.21 11.82
C SER A 169 -6.12 -10.75 12.25
N GLU A 170 -5.22 -11.71 12.42
CA GLU A 170 -3.78 -11.49 12.64
C GLU A 170 -2.97 -11.57 11.34
N GLU A 171 -3.63 -11.87 10.21
CA GLU A 171 -2.99 -12.08 8.93
C GLU A 171 -3.60 -11.17 7.86
N TRP A 172 -2.73 -10.49 7.10
CA TRP A 172 -3.13 -9.83 5.87
C TRP A 172 -3.42 -10.87 4.79
N ASP A 173 -4.44 -10.60 3.98
CA ASP A 173 -4.69 -11.39 2.79
C ASP A 173 -3.56 -11.20 1.75
N MET A 174 -3.42 -12.17 0.85
CA MET A 174 -2.51 -12.04 -0.29
C MET A 174 -2.95 -10.87 -1.17
N PRO A 175 -2.01 -10.13 -1.76
CA PRO A 175 -2.36 -9.02 -2.61
C PRO A 175 -2.93 -9.47 -3.96
N ASP A 176 -3.88 -8.69 -4.44
CA ASP A 176 -4.48 -8.80 -5.77
C ASP A 176 -4.22 -7.54 -6.59
N LEU A 177 -4.44 -7.62 -7.90
CA LEU A 177 -4.50 -6.46 -8.76
C LEU A 177 -5.60 -5.51 -8.25
N PHE A 178 -5.26 -4.23 -8.09
CA PHE A 178 -6.23 -3.19 -7.81
C PHE A 178 -6.61 -2.44 -9.08
N LEU A 179 -5.62 -1.86 -9.77
CA LEU A 179 -5.84 -0.98 -10.92
C LEU A 179 -4.58 -0.90 -11.79
N ASP A 180 -4.75 -1.06 -13.11
CA ASP A 180 -3.66 -0.99 -14.08
C ASP A 180 -4.12 -0.25 -15.34
N PHE A 181 -3.60 0.93 -15.57
CA PHE A 181 -3.78 1.65 -16.82
C PHE A 181 -2.76 1.14 -17.83
N LYS A 182 -3.22 0.37 -18.80
CA LYS A 182 -2.33 -0.27 -19.80
C LYS A 182 -1.41 0.73 -20.49
N ASN A 183 -0.12 0.40 -20.50
CA ASN A 183 0.95 1.20 -21.10
C ASN A 183 1.20 2.56 -20.42
N LEU A 184 0.66 2.76 -19.20
CA LEU A 184 0.96 3.92 -18.39
C LEU A 184 1.62 3.48 -17.08
N ASN A 185 2.34 4.39 -16.46
CA ASN A 185 2.96 4.15 -15.16
C ASN A 185 1.95 4.44 -14.06
N ASP A 186 1.65 3.43 -13.25
CA ASP A 186 0.77 3.52 -12.09
C ASP A 186 1.59 3.61 -10.81
N GLN A 187 1.78 4.81 -10.27
CA GLN A 187 2.70 5.07 -9.18
C GLN A 187 2.09 5.97 -8.11
N SER A 188 2.40 5.69 -6.86
CA SER A 188 1.95 6.45 -5.68
C SER A 188 0.45 6.52 -5.52
N GLY A 189 -0.06 5.79 -4.53
CA GLY A 189 -1.47 5.80 -4.14
C GLY A 189 -1.69 6.54 -2.83
N LEU A 190 -2.87 7.14 -2.69
CA LEU A 190 -3.41 7.65 -1.45
C LEU A 190 -4.80 7.08 -1.27
N LEU A 191 -5.06 6.42 -0.14
CA LEU A 191 -6.42 6.10 0.33
C LEU A 191 -6.80 7.08 1.42
N TRP A 192 -8.06 7.51 1.38
CA TRP A 192 -8.63 8.40 2.38
C TRP A 192 -10.09 8.11 2.61
N ARG A 193 -10.48 7.96 3.87
CA ARG A 193 -11.86 7.76 4.29
C ARG A 193 -12.52 9.09 4.63
N ASP A 194 -13.64 9.35 3.95
CA ASP A 194 -14.52 10.50 4.17
C ASP A 194 -15.90 10.00 4.60
N GLY A 195 -16.08 9.81 5.87
CA GLY A 195 -17.27 9.17 6.42
C GLY A 195 -17.39 7.70 5.97
N LYS A 196 -18.39 7.41 5.15
CA LYS A 196 -18.58 6.08 4.54
C LYS A 196 -17.97 5.95 3.15
N LYS A 197 -17.57 7.06 2.54
CA LYS A 197 -16.97 7.08 1.21
C LYS A 197 -15.46 6.92 1.34
N ILE A 198 -14.90 6.01 0.56
CA ILE A 198 -13.46 5.80 0.47
C ILE A 198 -13.02 6.39 -0.86
N TRP A 199 -11.96 7.19 -0.80
CA TRP A 199 -11.31 7.79 -1.95
C TRP A 199 -9.97 7.14 -2.19
N PHE A 200 -9.67 6.86 -3.45
CA PHE A 200 -8.33 6.55 -3.92
C PHE A 200 -7.89 7.63 -4.90
N PHE A 201 -6.72 8.20 -4.66
CA PHE A 201 -6.03 9.10 -5.58
C PHE A 201 -4.75 8.40 -6.04
N GLY A 202 -4.68 8.07 -7.33
CA GLY A 202 -3.54 7.40 -7.93
C GLY A 202 -2.73 8.38 -8.77
N GLY A 203 -1.42 8.32 -8.64
CA GLY A 203 -0.48 9.06 -9.47
C GLY A 203 0.03 8.23 -10.64
N GLY A 204 1.18 8.62 -11.17
CA GLY A 204 1.91 7.95 -12.22
C GLY A 204 2.30 8.85 -13.36
N ARG A 205 3.13 8.32 -14.26
CA ARG A 205 3.63 9.03 -15.43
C ARG A 205 2.88 8.61 -16.69
N GLY A 206 3.00 9.42 -17.73
CA GLY A 206 2.40 9.12 -19.04
C GLY A 206 1.04 9.75 -19.27
N PHE A 207 0.43 10.36 -18.24
CA PHE A 207 -0.77 11.17 -18.40
C PHE A 207 -0.43 12.59 -18.87
N SER A 208 -1.42 13.24 -19.47
CA SER A 208 -1.31 14.64 -19.84
C SER A 208 -1.37 15.56 -18.62
N PRO A 209 -0.92 16.80 -18.71
CA PRO A 209 -1.12 17.79 -17.63
C PRO A 209 -2.59 18.05 -17.26
N TRP A 210 -3.54 17.58 -18.07
CA TRP A 210 -4.96 17.63 -17.79
C TRP A 210 -5.45 16.49 -16.89
N VAL A 211 -4.63 15.43 -16.73
CA VAL A 211 -4.93 14.28 -15.86
C VAL A 211 -3.72 14.03 -14.95
N PRO A 212 -3.48 14.91 -13.98
CA PRO A 212 -2.32 14.76 -13.08
C PRO A 212 -2.47 13.61 -12.08
N PHE A 213 -3.67 13.09 -11.88
CA PHE A 213 -3.98 11.98 -10.99
C PHE A 213 -5.26 11.27 -11.44
N LYS A 214 -5.49 10.07 -10.92
CA LYS A 214 -6.66 9.23 -11.12
C LYS A 214 -7.50 9.23 -9.87
N ILE A 215 -8.81 9.02 -9.98
CA ILE A 215 -9.72 8.99 -8.84
C ILE A 215 -10.52 7.69 -8.89
N ALA A 216 -10.59 6.97 -7.78
CA ALA A 216 -11.57 5.92 -7.59
C ALA A 216 -12.29 6.11 -6.26
N THR A 217 -13.56 5.77 -6.19
CA THR A 217 -14.37 5.89 -4.96
C THR A 217 -15.14 4.61 -4.71
N SER A 218 -15.27 4.26 -3.43
CA SER A 218 -16.11 3.14 -2.96
C SER A 218 -17.02 3.60 -1.83
N THR A 219 -18.20 2.97 -1.72
CA THR A 219 -19.17 3.18 -0.63
C THR A 219 -19.61 1.87 0.02
N ASP A 220 -18.92 0.77 -0.30
CA ASP A 220 -19.22 -0.58 0.14
C ASP A 220 -17.98 -1.31 0.68
N GLU A 221 -17.20 -0.60 1.49
CA GLU A 221 -15.98 -1.14 2.15
C GLU A 221 -14.90 -1.59 1.16
N GLY A 222 -14.83 -0.96 -0.03
CA GLY A 222 -13.84 -1.28 -1.04
C GLY A 222 -14.10 -2.56 -1.82
N VAL A 223 -15.36 -3.02 -1.86
CA VAL A 223 -15.78 -4.18 -2.68
C VAL A 223 -15.90 -3.77 -4.14
N THR A 224 -16.60 -2.65 -4.37
CA THR A 224 -16.74 -2.06 -5.71
C THR A 224 -16.24 -0.63 -5.74
N TRP A 225 -15.76 -0.22 -6.89
CA TRP A 225 -15.16 1.09 -7.10
C TRP A 225 -15.74 1.76 -8.33
N THR A 226 -15.90 3.08 -8.26
CA THR A 226 -16.20 3.92 -9.42
C THR A 226 -14.96 4.69 -9.81
N LEU A 227 -14.44 4.44 -11.00
CA LEU A 227 -13.26 5.11 -11.55
C LEU A 227 -13.68 6.39 -12.28
N SER A 228 -12.96 7.48 -12.03
CA SER A 228 -13.11 8.76 -12.72
C SER A 228 -11.76 9.45 -12.92
N LEU A 229 -11.74 10.47 -13.76
CA LEU A 229 -10.60 11.35 -13.94
C LEU A 229 -10.97 12.77 -13.48
N PRO A 230 -10.02 13.58 -13.00
CA PRO A 230 -10.31 14.94 -12.57
C PRO A 230 -10.66 15.83 -13.76
N LEU A 231 -11.65 16.70 -13.61
CA LEU A 231 -11.89 17.81 -14.52
C LEU A 231 -11.11 19.04 -14.04
N LEU A 232 -10.30 19.63 -14.91
CA LEU A 232 -9.47 20.79 -14.59
C LEU A 232 -9.86 22.00 -15.45
N ASP A 233 -9.91 23.19 -14.88
CA ASP A 233 -10.12 24.45 -15.62
C ASP A 233 -8.92 24.81 -16.50
N LYS A 234 -7.72 24.36 -16.11
CA LYS A 234 -6.45 24.56 -16.80
C LYS A 234 -5.52 23.38 -16.56
N PRO A 235 -4.57 23.12 -17.47
CA PRO A 235 -3.60 22.05 -17.27
C PRO A 235 -2.78 22.28 -16.01
N ALA A 236 -2.43 21.21 -15.30
CA ALA A 236 -1.56 21.25 -14.14
C ALA A 236 -0.19 21.83 -14.53
N GLY A 237 0.28 22.84 -13.78
CA GLY A 237 1.50 23.56 -14.13
C GLY A 237 2.76 22.86 -13.65
N ASP A 238 2.75 22.37 -12.44
CA ASP A 238 3.95 21.87 -11.74
C ASP A 238 3.59 20.71 -10.81
N PHE A 239 3.78 19.49 -11.25
CA PHE A 239 3.48 18.28 -10.48
C PHE A 239 4.41 17.14 -10.86
N THR A 240 4.53 16.15 -9.98
CA THR A 240 5.29 14.91 -10.22
C THR A 240 4.39 13.68 -10.33
N ALA A 241 3.09 13.84 -10.36
CA ALA A 241 2.11 12.74 -10.34
C ALA A 241 2.30 11.79 -9.13
N GLN A 242 2.65 12.34 -7.97
CA GLN A 242 2.83 11.58 -6.73
C GLN A 242 1.93 12.14 -5.62
N PRO A 243 0.69 11.62 -5.44
CA PRO A 243 -0.10 11.85 -4.25
C PRO A 243 0.68 11.46 -2.99
N VAL A 244 0.53 12.25 -1.93
CA VAL A 244 1.09 11.95 -0.60
C VAL A 244 -0.02 11.58 0.38
N THR A 245 0.31 11.21 1.62
CA THR A 245 -0.64 10.58 2.55
C THR A 245 -1.73 11.49 3.13
N SER A 246 -1.76 12.77 2.77
CA SER A 246 -2.64 13.78 3.36
C SER A 246 -3.85 14.07 2.48
N ALA A 247 -5.04 13.82 3.02
CA ALA A 247 -6.32 14.29 2.48
C ALA A 247 -7.27 14.63 3.61
N PHE A 248 -8.16 15.60 3.40
CA PHE A 248 -9.15 16.03 4.38
C PHE A 248 -10.31 16.77 3.72
N ARG A 249 -11.45 16.84 4.43
CA ARG A 249 -12.58 17.69 4.06
C ARG A 249 -12.64 18.89 5.00
N ALA A 250 -12.76 20.07 4.42
CA ALA A 250 -12.96 21.30 5.17
C ALA A 250 -14.42 21.47 5.59
N PRO A 251 -14.74 22.32 6.59
CA PRO A 251 -16.11 22.52 7.05
C PRO A 251 -17.07 23.11 5.99
N ASP A 252 -16.56 23.76 4.95
CA ASP A 252 -17.33 24.23 3.79
C ASP A 252 -17.67 23.10 2.80
N GLY A 253 -17.25 21.87 3.07
CA GLY A 253 -17.44 20.71 2.23
C GLY A 253 -16.36 20.49 1.18
N ALA A 254 -15.40 21.39 1.03
CA ALA A 254 -14.32 21.25 0.08
C ALA A 254 -13.38 20.09 0.46
N ILE A 255 -12.97 19.32 -0.55
CA ILE A 255 -11.99 18.24 -0.41
C ILE A 255 -10.62 18.78 -0.76
N TYR A 256 -9.65 18.40 0.03
CA TYR A 256 -8.23 18.68 -0.22
C TYR A 256 -7.41 17.40 -0.17
N PHE A 257 -6.42 17.27 -1.06
CA PHE A 257 -5.38 16.28 -0.91
C PHE A 257 -4.03 16.83 -1.37
N ALA A 258 -2.95 16.29 -0.80
CA ALA A 258 -1.60 16.73 -1.06
C ALA A 258 -0.95 15.93 -2.21
N MET A 259 -0.17 16.62 -3.03
CA MET A 259 0.61 16.08 -4.13
C MET A 259 1.96 16.78 -4.22
N ASP A 260 2.95 16.06 -4.76
CA ASP A 260 4.27 16.63 -4.99
C ASP A 260 4.34 17.49 -6.25
N GLY A 261 5.05 18.59 -6.15
CA GLY A 261 5.50 19.43 -7.25
C GLY A 261 6.88 19.04 -7.78
N SER A 262 7.23 19.46 -8.99
CA SER A 262 8.50 19.14 -9.64
C SER A 262 9.70 19.87 -9.01
N LYS A 263 9.46 20.94 -8.23
CA LYS A 263 10.49 21.82 -7.64
C LYS A 263 10.76 21.54 -6.17
N ALA A 264 10.81 20.28 -5.79
CA ALA A 264 11.09 19.86 -4.41
C ALA A 264 10.15 20.53 -3.39
N ALA A 265 8.85 20.48 -3.64
CA ALA A 265 7.80 20.98 -2.78
C ALA A 265 6.56 20.08 -2.91
N SER A 266 5.67 20.15 -1.94
CA SER A 266 4.31 19.60 -2.04
C SER A 266 3.29 20.73 -2.07
N PHE A 267 2.07 20.44 -2.54
CA PHE A 267 0.98 21.40 -2.64
C PHE A 267 -0.38 20.68 -2.51
N LEU A 268 -1.46 21.45 -2.40
CA LEU A 268 -2.81 20.91 -2.27
C LEU A 268 -3.61 21.07 -3.56
N TRP A 269 -4.32 20.03 -3.93
CA TRP A 269 -5.47 20.07 -4.82
C TRP A 269 -6.75 20.31 -4.01
N ARG A 270 -7.72 21.02 -4.59
CA ARG A 270 -9.01 21.34 -3.98
C ARG A 270 -10.16 21.04 -4.93
N SER A 271 -11.22 20.40 -4.42
CA SER A 271 -12.51 20.26 -5.08
C SER A 271 -13.62 20.83 -4.18
N THR A 272 -14.61 21.51 -4.78
CA THR A 272 -15.80 22.03 -4.08
C THR A 272 -17.12 21.38 -4.50
N ASP A 273 -17.04 20.40 -5.37
CA ASP A 273 -18.19 19.69 -5.95
C ASP A 273 -18.05 18.17 -5.84
N ASP A 274 -17.56 17.73 -4.68
CA ASP A 274 -17.43 16.33 -4.29
C ASP A 274 -16.55 15.51 -5.27
N GLY A 275 -15.44 16.13 -5.74
CA GLY A 275 -14.40 15.45 -6.51
C GLY A 275 -14.56 15.46 -8.02
N VAL A 276 -15.47 16.26 -8.58
CA VAL A 276 -15.67 16.39 -10.02
C VAL A 276 -14.63 17.35 -10.62
N HIS A 277 -14.64 18.61 -10.17
CA HIS A 277 -13.67 19.62 -10.63
C HIS A 277 -12.58 19.85 -9.59
N TRP A 278 -11.37 19.99 -10.07
CA TRP A 278 -10.19 20.17 -9.22
C TRP A 278 -9.34 21.35 -9.68
N HIS A 279 -8.81 22.07 -8.72
CA HIS A 279 -7.84 23.13 -8.97
C HIS A 279 -6.71 23.10 -7.94
N GLU A 280 -5.55 23.52 -8.39
CA GLU A 280 -4.35 23.63 -7.57
C GLU A 280 -4.41 24.88 -6.70
N MET A 281 -4.07 24.76 -5.39
CA MET A 281 -4.11 25.87 -4.43
C MET A 281 -2.95 26.87 -4.57
N GLY A 282 -1.92 26.57 -5.33
CA GLY A 282 -0.84 27.51 -5.66
C GLY A 282 0.29 27.60 -4.64
N GLY A 283 0.05 27.44 -3.35
CA GLY A 283 1.09 27.48 -2.32
C GLY A 283 2.01 26.24 -2.37
N ARG A 284 3.25 26.39 -1.90
CA ARG A 284 4.27 25.31 -1.90
C ARG A 284 4.89 25.18 -0.52
N THR A 285 5.03 23.94 -0.05
CA THR A 285 5.72 23.59 1.20
C THR A 285 7.23 23.48 0.99
N GLY A 286 7.99 23.35 2.06
CA GLY A 286 9.45 23.18 2.03
C GLY A 286 9.89 21.75 1.82
N GLY A 287 9.70 21.18 0.63
CA GLY A 287 10.16 19.85 0.29
C GLY A 287 9.07 18.95 -0.27
N ARG A 288 9.48 17.87 -0.96
CA ARG A 288 8.59 16.84 -1.48
C ARG A 288 8.16 15.88 -0.36
N HIS A 289 7.04 15.21 -0.54
CA HIS A 289 6.46 14.28 0.45
C HIS A 289 6.18 14.95 1.80
N SER A 290 5.91 16.27 1.78
CA SER A 290 5.44 16.96 2.96
C SER A 290 4.04 16.48 3.31
N VAL A 291 3.85 16.12 4.57
CA VAL A 291 2.55 15.74 5.12
C VAL A 291 1.85 16.96 5.70
N ILE A 292 0.53 17.06 5.49
CA ILE A 292 -0.26 18.25 5.78
C ILE A 292 -1.49 17.85 6.60
N VAL A 293 -1.74 18.58 7.68
CA VAL A 293 -2.91 18.36 8.54
C VAL A 293 -3.60 19.69 8.84
N PRO A 294 -4.95 19.74 8.86
CA PRO A 294 -5.66 20.93 9.35
C PRO A 294 -5.54 21.04 10.87
N LEU A 295 -5.26 22.25 11.35
CA LEU A 295 -5.20 22.59 12.77
C LEU A 295 -6.56 23.06 13.27
N ASP A 296 -7.30 23.79 12.43
CA ASP A 296 -8.63 24.27 12.73
C ASP A 296 -9.57 24.18 11.51
N GLY A 297 -10.81 24.62 11.69
CA GLY A 297 -11.80 24.66 10.61
C GLY A 297 -11.76 25.96 9.78
N LYS A 298 -10.74 26.80 9.90
CA LYS A 298 -10.70 28.15 9.28
C LYS A 298 -9.61 28.30 8.23
N GLY A 299 -8.78 27.28 8.04
CA GLY A 299 -7.74 27.26 7.02
C GLY A 299 -6.32 27.24 7.56
N ASP A 300 -6.19 27.08 8.87
CA ASP A 300 -4.88 26.89 9.50
C ASP A 300 -4.43 25.45 9.28
N LEU A 301 -3.27 25.30 8.63
CA LEU A 301 -2.66 24.02 8.30
C LEU A 301 -1.24 23.97 8.81
N LEU A 302 -0.83 22.79 9.29
CA LEU A 302 0.56 22.45 9.57
C LEU A 302 1.08 21.52 8.48
N SER A 303 2.29 21.76 7.99
CA SER A 303 3.03 20.89 7.11
C SER A 303 4.37 20.53 7.71
N ILE A 304 4.71 19.25 7.74
CA ILE A 304 6.00 18.74 8.20
C ILE A 304 6.59 17.81 7.15
N GLY A 305 7.89 17.84 7.00
CA GLY A 305 8.63 16.95 6.14
C GLY A 305 9.30 17.66 4.99
N GLY A 306 9.74 16.90 4.06
CA GLY A 306 10.50 17.41 2.95
C GLY A 306 11.64 16.48 2.58
N LYS A 307 11.34 15.49 1.74
CA LYS A 307 12.34 14.58 1.18
C LYS A 307 13.48 15.37 0.53
N ASN A 308 14.71 15.04 0.89
CA ASN A 308 15.92 15.68 0.37
C ASN A 308 16.01 17.19 0.62
N SER A 309 15.32 17.70 1.63
CA SER A 309 15.38 19.09 2.04
C SER A 309 15.58 19.18 3.55
N ASN A 310 16.14 20.30 4.01
CA ASN A 310 16.27 20.59 5.42
C ASN A 310 16.36 22.10 5.66
N VAL A 311 16.05 22.53 6.88
CA VAL A 311 16.30 23.85 7.42
C VAL A 311 17.20 23.66 8.63
N ASP A 312 18.42 24.16 8.56
CA ASP A 312 19.43 24.05 9.62
C ASP A 312 19.67 22.61 10.13
N GLY A 313 19.53 21.62 9.22
CA GLY A 313 19.71 20.21 9.54
C GLY A 313 18.45 19.47 10.00
N TRP A 314 17.29 20.13 10.08
CA TRP A 314 16.02 19.58 10.49
C TRP A 314 15.02 19.50 9.33
N SER A 315 14.04 18.63 9.41
CA SER A 315 12.92 18.61 8.46
C SER A 315 12.22 19.96 8.41
N PRO A 316 11.82 20.45 7.22
CA PRO A 316 11.08 21.70 7.09
C PRO A 316 9.71 21.62 7.77
N GLU A 317 9.30 22.71 8.40
CA GLU A 317 7.96 22.95 8.89
C GLU A 317 7.40 24.24 8.26
N ASN A 318 6.13 24.20 7.85
CA ASN A 318 5.44 25.35 7.28
C ASN A 318 4.02 25.45 7.84
N HIS A 319 3.52 26.67 7.96
CA HIS A 319 2.14 26.97 8.33
C HIS A 319 1.42 27.71 7.20
N SER A 320 0.14 27.40 7.03
CA SER A 320 -0.78 28.14 6.17
C SER A 320 -1.96 28.61 7.00
N THR A 321 -2.52 29.78 6.68
CA THR A 321 -3.75 30.33 7.27
C THR A 321 -4.86 30.49 6.24
N ASN A 322 -4.70 29.90 5.04
CA ASN A 322 -5.61 30.08 3.91
C ASN A 322 -5.73 28.81 3.05
N TRP A 323 -5.84 27.67 3.74
CA TRP A 323 -6.04 26.37 3.09
C TRP A 323 -4.94 26.00 2.08
N GLY A 324 -3.70 26.41 2.32
CA GLY A 324 -2.57 26.07 1.45
C GLY A 324 -2.44 26.96 0.20
N ALA A 325 -3.21 28.04 0.07
CA ALA A 325 -3.02 29.01 -1.00
C ALA A 325 -1.67 29.74 -0.89
N SER A 326 -1.17 29.89 0.34
CA SER A 326 0.21 30.29 0.63
C SER A 326 0.71 29.63 1.91
N TRP A 327 2.02 29.53 2.04
CA TRP A 327 2.70 28.98 3.20
C TRP A 327 3.71 29.96 3.79
N SER A 328 3.95 29.84 5.08
CA SER A 328 5.04 30.57 5.76
C SER A 328 6.40 30.18 5.15
N GLN A 329 7.41 30.95 5.41
CA GLN A 329 8.79 30.53 5.22
C GLN A 329 9.03 29.25 6.06
N SER A 330 9.74 28.27 5.48
CA SER A 330 10.09 27.04 6.18
C SER A 330 10.93 27.34 7.42
N GLN A 331 10.55 26.72 8.52
CA GLN A 331 11.27 26.73 9.79
C GLN A 331 11.79 25.30 10.07
N PRO A 332 12.80 25.13 10.93
CA PRO A 332 13.20 23.80 11.37
C PRO A 332 12.11 23.19 12.26
N SER A 333 11.65 21.99 11.92
CA SER A 333 10.81 21.17 12.81
C SER A 333 11.69 20.48 13.86
N PRO A 334 11.12 19.82 14.88
CA PRO A 334 11.88 19.04 15.84
C PRO A 334 12.34 17.66 15.32
N PHE A 335 12.19 17.38 14.03
CA PHE A 335 12.43 16.05 13.47
C PHE A 335 13.60 16.02 12.49
N PRO A 336 14.37 14.89 12.44
CA PRO A 336 15.46 14.73 11.48
C PRO A 336 15.00 14.82 10.03
N PRO A 337 15.88 15.25 9.10
CA PRO A 337 15.55 15.35 7.69
C PRO A 337 15.43 13.98 7.04
N LEU A 338 14.60 13.90 6.00
CA LEU A 338 14.34 12.68 5.26
C LEU A 338 15.28 12.49 4.08
N GLY A 339 15.64 11.24 3.85
CA GLY A 339 16.39 10.80 2.69
C GLY A 339 15.53 10.49 1.47
N SER A 340 16.16 9.92 0.44
CA SER A 340 15.52 9.66 -0.85
C SER A 340 14.43 8.56 -0.79
N GLY A 341 14.62 7.52 0.01
CA GLY A 341 13.66 6.41 0.14
C GLY A 341 12.69 6.56 1.33
N GLN A 342 12.35 7.79 1.73
CA GLN A 342 11.59 8.03 2.95
C GLN A 342 10.42 9.00 2.73
N ARG A 343 9.31 8.74 3.41
CA ARG A 343 8.13 9.60 3.51
C ARG A 343 7.53 9.48 4.90
N PRO A 344 7.23 10.58 5.61
CA PRO A 344 6.59 10.52 6.91
C PRO A 344 5.07 10.38 6.77
N SER A 345 4.38 10.22 7.91
CA SER A 345 2.93 10.36 8.00
C SER A 345 2.56 11.25 9.18
N LEU A 346 1.57 12.12 8.99
CA LEU A 346 1.01 13.02 10.00
C LEU A 346 -0.51 12.94 9.92
N ILE A 347 -1.14 12.65 11.04
CA ILE A 347 -2.61 12.58 11.14
C ILE A 347 -3.08 13.31 12.39
N ARG A 348 -4.35 13.75 12.38
CA ARG A 348 -5.06 14.17 13.59
C ARG A 348 -5.84 12.99 14.13
N LEU A 349 -5.64 12.67 15.39
CA LEU A 349 -6.35 11.62 16.10
C LEU A 349 -7.77 12.07 16.48
N ALA A 350 -8.61 11.13 16.86
CA ALA A 350 -10.01 11.38 17.19
C ALA A 350 -10.19 12.29 18.43
N ASP A 351 -9.25 12.30 19.34
CA ASP A 351 -9.20 13.18 20.51
C ASP A 351 -8.67 14.59 20.22
N GLY A 352 -8.16 14.82 19.00
CA GLY A 352 -7.61 16.09 18.54
C GLY A 352 -6.08 16.18 18.59
N ASN A 353 -5.39 15.21 19.20
CA ASN A 353 -3.93 15.15 19.20
C ASN A 353 -3.38 14.96 17.78
N LEU A 354 -2.15 15.44 17.54
CA LEU A 354 -1.44 15.14 16.30
C LEU A 354 -0.50 13.95 16.51
N PHE A 355 -0.55 13.01 15.58
CA PHE A 355 0.35 11.86 15.55
C PHE A 355 1.25 11.94 14.31
N PHE A 356 2.55 11.80 14.53
CA PHE A 356 3.58 11.81 13.49
C PHE A 356 4.43 10.55 13.57
N VAL A 357 4.74 9.97 12.42
CA VAL A 357 5.66 8.83 12.32
C VAL A 357 6.65 9.05 11.21
N SER A 358 7.92 8.77 11.50
CA SER A 358 9.02 9.00 10.56
C SER A 358 10.27 8.19 10.96
N ASP A 359 11.34 8.41 10.22
CA ASP A 359 12.66 7.84 10.46
C ASP A 359 13.63 8.92 10.95
N ALA A 360 14.47 8.55 11.90
CA ALA A 360 15.72 9.25 12.20
C ALA A 360 16.89 8.52 11.54
N TRP A 361 16.77 8.23 10.25
CA TRP A 361 17.77 7.42 9.59
C TRP A 361 18.88 8.25 8.98
N LEU A 362 20.08 7.90 9.37
CA LEU A 362 21.32 8.51 8.93
C LEU A 362 21.98 7.61 7.89
N GLN A 363 21.55 7.71 6.67
CA GLN A 363 21.99 6.88 5.54
C GLN A 363 23.50 6.93 5.29
N LYS A 364 24.14 7.99 5.79
CA LYS A 364 25.58 8.19 5.61
C LYS A 364 26.19 8.69 6.91
N ALA A 365 27.31 8.11 7.24
CA ALA A 365 28.11 8.57 8.38
C ALA A 365 28.52 10.06 8.33
N ASP A 366 28.35 10.70 7.17
CA ASP A 366 28.60 12.13 6.92
C ASP A 366 27.40 13.04 7.23
N ARG A 367 26.26 12.48 7.60
CA ARG A 367 25.09 13.24 8.08
C ARG A 367 24.73 12.78 9.50
N PRO A 368 25.40 13.31 10.52
CA PRO A 368 25.03 13.02 11.90
C PRO A 368 23.61 13.52 12.19
N PRO A 369 22.91 12.93 13.19
CA PRO A 369 21.66 13.50 13.64
C PRO A 369 21.85 14.98 13.98
N PRO A 370 20.79 15.79 13.80
CA PRO A 370 20.86 17.18 14.23
C PRO A 370 21.27 17.25 15.70
N PRO A 371 22.07 18.24 16.10
CA PRO A 371 22.40 18.45 17.50
C PRO A 371 21.13 18.56 18.34
N GLY A 372 21.04 17.80 19.42
CA GLY A 372 19.87 17.73 20.28
C GLY A 372 18.86 16.63 19.95
N TRP A 373 19.08 15.84 18.89
CA TRP A 373 18.30 14.63 18.66
C TRP A 373 18.81 13.48 19.56
N GLU A 374 18.01 13.09 20.56
CA GLU A 374 18.42 12.12 21.59
C GLU A 374 17.91 10.68 21.32
N SER A 375 16.89 10.52 20.47
CA SER A 375 16.24 9.22 20.24
C SER A 375 17.06 8.25 19.37
N GLY A 376 18.26 8.61 18.97
CA GLY A 376 19.14 7.73 18.21
C GLY A 376 18.71 7.54 16.75
N ASN A 377 19.27 6.52 16.11
CA ASN A 377 18.90 6.09 14.76
C ASN A 377 17.68 5.18 14.83
N GLY A 378 16.86 5.22 13.78
CA GLY A 378 15.76 4.30 13.58
C GLY A 378 14.41 5.00 13.50
N CYS A 379 13.38 4.19 13.58
CA CYS A 379 12.01 4.62 13.41
C CYS A 379 11.43 5.14 14.72
N PHE A 380 10.60 6.17 14.64
CA PHE A 380 9.98 6.77 15.80
C PHE A 380 8.55 7.21 15.52
N VAL A 381 7.77 7.30 16.58
CA VAL A 381 6.48 7.98 16.62
C VAL A 381 6.56 9.22 17.50
N ALA A 382 5.73 10.19 17.22
CA ALA A 382 5.62 11.38 18.02
C ALA A 382 4.17 11.83 18.16
N ILE A 383 3.79 12.33 19.32
CA ILE A 383 2.46 12.85 19.60
C ILE A 383 2.55 14.28 20.13
N SER A 384 1.65 15.13 19.64
CA SER A 384 1.50 16.50 20.11
C SER A 384 0.08 16.74 20.61
N THR A 385 -0.05 17.27 21.81
CA THR A 385 -1.32 17.63 22.43
C THR A 385 -1.64 19.12 22.33
N ASN A 386 -0.84 19.86 21.55
CA ASN A 386 -0.93 21.32 21.42
C ASN A 386 -0.65 21.79 19.97
N ASP A 387 -1.26 21.10 19.00
CA ASP A 387 -1.24 21.47 17.58
C ASP A 387 0.18 21.63 16.98
N GLY A 388 1.13 20.80 17.40
CA GLY A 388 2.51 20.83 16.91
C GLY A 388 3.45 21.71 17.71
N GLY A 389 2.97 22.42 18.74
CA GLY A 389 3.80 23.32 19.55
C GLY A 389 4.89 22.59 20.37
N SER A 390 4.64 21.34 20.73
CA SER A 390 5.62 20.42 21.33
C SER A 390 5.27 18.98 21.07
N TRP A 391 6.25 18.08 21.13
CA TRP A 391 6.11 16.68 20.75
C TRP A 391 6.71 15.76 21.81
N HIS A 392 5.97 14.72 22.17
CA HIS A 392 6.49 13.57 22.89
C HIS A 392 6.92 12.52 21.88
N ILE A 393 8.19 12.13 21.90
CA ILE A 393 8.80 11.25 20.89
C ILE A 393 9.14 9.91 21.53
N LYS A 394 8.78 8.81 20.84
CA LYS A 394 9.10 7.46 21.27
C LYS A 394 9.64 6.63 20.10
N SER A 395 10.77 5.95 20.31
CA SER A 395 11.31 5.01 19.33
C SER A 395 10.41 3.79 19.17
N LEU A 396 10.27 3.28 17.96
CA LEU A 396 9.62 1.99 17.72
C LEU A 396 10.57 0.86 18.13
N PRO A 397 10.13 -0.11 18.97
CA PRO A 397 11.01 -1.14 19.50
C PRO A 397 11.47 -2.15 18.45
N VAL A 398 10.66 -2.35 17.41
CA VAL A 398 11.00 -3.25 16.29
C VAL A 398 11.62 -2.43 15.19
N GLN A 399 12.93 -2.55 15.04
CA GLN A 399 13.72 -1.91 13.99
C GLN A 399 14.02 -2.94 12.91
N LEU A 400 14.03 -2.53 11.64
CA LEU A 400 14.41 -3.40 10.54
C LEU A 400 15.91 -3.67 10.60
N PRO A 401 16.34 -4.92 10.37
CA PRO A 401 17.75 -5.26 10.41
C PRO A 401 18.52 -4.54 9.29
N ASN A 402 19.77 -4.17 9.57
CA ASN A 402 20.65 -3.44 8.66
C ASN A 402 20.92 -4.16 7.32
N HIS A 403 20.38 -5.35 7.11
CA HIS A 403 20.65 -6.21 5.96
C HIS A 403 19.45 -6.35 5.02
N ALA A 404 18.29 -5.81 5.37
CA ALA A 404 17.15 -5.85 4.48
C ALA A 404 17.43 -4.96 3.27
N ARG A 405 17.87 -5.55 2.19
CA ARG A 405 18.06 -4.98 0.84
C ARG A 405 18.50 -3.51 0.78
N GLY A 406 19.57 -3.15 1.49
CA GLY A 406 20.13 -1.80 1.42
C GLY A 406 19.28 -0.70 2.02
N THR A 407 18.22 -1.03 2.75
CA THR A 407 17.32 -0.06 3.37
C THR A 407 17.79 0.40 4.75
N ASN A 408 18.85 -0.16 5.30
CA ASN A 408 19.58 0.31 6.49
C ASN A 408 18.70 0.69 7.70
N GLY A 409 17.59 -0.01 7.92
CA GLY A 409 16.73 0.21 9.08
C GLY A 409 15.72 1.36 8.96
N THR A 410 15.31 1.75 7.76
CA THR A 410 14.23 2.70 7.51
C THR A 410 12.87 2.02 7.40
N LEU A 411 11.77 2.73 7.73
CA LEU A 411 10.39 2.34 7.43
C LEU A 411 10.01 2.59 5.95
N GLY A 412 10.86 3.24 5.19
CA GLY A 412 10.58 3.65 3.83
C GLY A 412 9.48 4.71 3.74
N TYR A 413 8.45 4.45 2.97
CA TYR A 413 7.27 5.31 2.89
C TYR A 413 6.21 4.76 3.84
N VAL A 414 6.02 5.44 4.97
CA VAL A 414 5.02 5.06 5.97
C VAL A 414 3.70 5.75 5.72
N THR A 415 2.63 5.08 6.14
CA THR A 415 1.29 5.68 6.25
C THR A 415 0.67 5.26 7.57
N ALA A 416 0.18 6.22 8.34
CA ALA A 416 -0.54 5.99 9.59
C ALA A 416 -2.03 6.29 9.44
N ARG A 417 -2.87 5.52 10.13
CA ARG A 417 -4.32 5.75 10.27
C ARG A 417 -4.77 5.32 11.66
N GLN A 418 -5.79 6.00 12.17
CA GLN A 418 -6.43 5.58 13.41
C GLN A 418 -7.73 4.82 13.11
N ALA A 419 -7.86 3.65 13.71
CA ALA A 419 -9.06 2.83 13.65
C ALA A 419 -10.19 3.42 14.52
N PRO A 420 -11.47 3.05 14.27
CA PRO A 420 -12.59 3.50 15.09
C PRO A 420 -12.50 3.11 16.57
N ASP A 421 -11.74 2.07 16.90
CA ASP A 421 -11.47 1.62 18.28
C ASP A 421 -10.33 2.37 18.97
N GLY A 422 -9.71 3.34 18.29
CA GLY A 422 -8.63 4.18 18.81
C GLY A 422 -7.23 3.64 18.54
N VAL A 423 -7.09 2.42 18.03
CA VAL A 423 -5.79 1.86 17.63
C VAL A 423 -5.21 2.64 16.45
N ILE A 424 -3.92 2.94 16.54
CA ILE A 424 -3.17 3.58 15.47
C ILE A 424 -2.42 2.48 14.71
N HIS A 425 -2.68 2.39 13.42
CA HIS A 425 -1.97 1.51 12.51
C HIS A 425 -0.90 2.27 11.74
N ILE A 426 0.27 1.65 11.54
CA ILE A 426 1.38 2.21 10.77
C ILE A 426 1.82 1.15 9.75
N LEU A 427 1.59 1.43 8.48
CA LEU A 427 1.99 0.55 7.39
C LEU A 427 3.28 1.04 6.76
N THR A 428 4.26 0.15 6.58
CA THR A 428 5.56 0.44 5.97
C THR A 428 5.66 -0.12 4.57
N THR A 429 6.50 0.47 3.74
CA THR A 429 6.87 -0.04 2.41
C THR A 429 8.31 0.27 2.04
N GLU A 430 8.76 -0.21 0.86
CA GLU A 430 10.15 -0.13 0.38
C GLU A 430 11.16 -0.89 1.25
N THR A 431 10.74 -1.24 2.42
CA THR A 431 11.47 -2.15 3.30
C THR A 431 10.94 -3.55 3.09
N GLN A 432 11.76 -4.53 3.32
CA GLN A 432 11.32 -5.91 3.25
C GLN A 432 11.70 -6.62 4.53
N PRO A 433 10.70 -7.20 5.17
CA PRO A 433 9.26 -7.23 4.83
C PRO A 433 8.56 -5.91 5.09
N CYS A 434 7.42 -5.67 4.44
CA CYS A 434 6.49 -4.62 4.83
C CYS A 434 5.85 -4.97 6.16
N LEU A 435 5.77 -3.99 7.07
CA LEU A 435 5.27 -4.18 8.43
C LEU A 435 4.01 -3.37 8.67
N ASP A 436 3.11 -3.93 9.46
CA ASP A 436 1.96 -3.26 10.05
C ASP A 436 2.16 -3.23 11.57
N TYR A 437 2.32 -2.03 12.12
CA TYR A 437 2.36 -1.78 13.56
C TYR A 437 0.99 -1.35 14.03
N GLU A 438 0.54 -1.90 15.14
CA GLU A 438 -0.62 -1.43 15.88
C GLU A 438 -0.20 -0.96 17.27
N LEU A 439 -0.63 0.23 17.65
CA LEU A 439 -0.33 0.80 18.95
C LEU A 439 -1.43 1.78 19.39
N ASN A 440 -1.43 2.15 20.64
CA ASN A 440 -2.30 3.19 21.17
C ASN A 440 -1.51 4.32 21.86
N GLU A 441 -2.20 5.41 22.20
CA GLU A 441 -1.58 6.56 22.85
C GLU A 441 -1.01 6.21 24.23
N ALA A 442 -1.68 5.31 25.00
CA ALA A 442 -1.19 4.86 26.30
C ALA A 442 0.19 4.20 26.17
N TRP A 443 0.44 3.46 25.08
CA TRP A 443 1.77 2.91 24.82
C TRP A 443 2.79 4.01 24.52
N ILE A 444 2.43 5.02 23.75
CA ILE A 444 3.35 6.13 23.41
C ILE A 444 3.82 6.84 24.67
N PHE A 445 2.93 7.09 25.63
CA PHE A 445 3.24 7.78 26.89
C PHE A 445 3.81 6.87 28.00
N SER A 446 3.91 5.56 27.76
CA SER A 446 4.47 4.60 28.73
C SER A 446 5.96 4.33 28.50
N ASP A 447 6.62 3.75 29.50
CA ASP A 447 7.99 3.23 29.35
C ASP A 447 8.03 1.82 28.74
N ALA A 448 6.88 1.24 28.43
CA ALA A 448 6.81 -0.11 27.86
C ALA A 448 7.40 -0.15 26.45
N GLU A 449 8.20 -1.17 26.15
CA GLU A 449 8.78 -1.38 24.82
C GLU A 449 7.85 -2.25 23.95
N ASP A 450 7.85 -3.56 24.15
CA ASP A 450 7.02 -4.51 23.41
C ASP A 450 6.01 -5.14 24.39
N ILE A 451 4.72 -5.01 24.09
CA ILE A 451 3.66 -5.63 24.89
C ILE A 451 2.98 -6.67 24.02
N PRO A 452 3.26 -7.97 24.24
CA PRO A 452 2.53 -9.03 23.56
C PRO A 452 1.04 -8.88 23.84
N PRO A 453 0.20 -8.82 22.80
CA PRO A 453 -1.24 -8.77 23.01
C PRO A 453 -1.70 -10.04 23.71
N GLU A 454 -2.59 -9.90 24.69
CA GLU A 454 -3.24 -11.03 25.33
C GLU A 454 -4.30 -11.60 24.39
N ASN A 455 -4.02 -12.76 23.80
CA ASN A 455 -4.87 -13.45 22.83
C ASN A 455 -5.61 -14.65 23.45
N SER A 456 -5.53 -14.83 24.75
CA SER A 456 -6.13 -15.96 25.47
C SER A 456 -7.29 -15.52 26.36
N GLY A 457 -8.24 -16.41 26.56
CA GLY A 457 -9.41 -16.14 27.40
C GLY A 457 -10.49 -15.32 26.68
N GLY A 458 -11.41 -14.76 27.44
CA GLY A 458 -12.48 -13.93 26.91
C GLY A 458 -13.74 -14.70 26.49
N ILE A 459 -14.68 -13.99 25.88
CA ILE A 459 -16.02 -14.48 25.54
C ILE A 459 -16.13 -14.69 24.04
N LEU A 460 -16.44 -15.93 23.64
CA LEU A 460 -16.77 -16.22 22.23
C LEU A 460 -18.18 -15.73 21.92
N LYS A 461 -18.32 -14.97 20.84
CA LYS A 461 -19.59 -14.48 20.30
C LYS A 461 -19.75 -14.90 18.85
N HIS A 462 -21.02 -15.11 18.45
CA HIS A 462 -21.39 -15.43 17.07
C HIS A 462 -22.07 -14.23 16.44
N PHE A 463 -21.77 -14.00 15.17
CA PHE A 463 -22.26 -12.88 14.37
C PHE A 463 -22.86 -13.38 13.07
N SER A 464 -23.78 -12.60 12.53
CA SER A 464 -24.38 -12.86 11.22
C SER A 464 -24.71 -11.54 10.54
N GLU A 465 -24.51 -11.51 9.24
CA GLU A 465 -24.93 -10.45 8.36
C GLU A 465 -25.86 -11.01 7.29
N ASN A 466 -26.92 -10.29 6.96
CA ASN A 466 -27.87 -10.70 5.95
C ASN A 466 -27.84 -9.76 4.74
N TYR A 467 -28.17 -10.30 3.59
CA TYR A 467 -28.53 -9.54 2.41
C TYR A 467 -29.84 -8.75 2.65
N PRO A 468 -30.14 -7.71 1.83
CA PRO A 468 -31.38 -6.94 1.95
C PRO A 468 -32.66 -7.78 1.84
N ASP A 469 -32.59 -8.95 1.18
CA ASP A 469 -33.71 -9.90 1.05
C ASP A 469 -33.88 -10.80 2.30
N GLY A 470 -33.04 -10.64 3.31
CA GLY A 470 -33.08 -11.38 4.58
C GLY A 470 -32.30 -12.69 4.58
N LYS A 471 -31.75 -13.15 3.46
CA LYS A 471 -30.88 -14.31 3.43
C LYS A 471 -29.52 -14.02 4.08
N VAL A 472 -28.95 -15.06 4.68
CA VAL A 472 -27.63 -14.93 5.28
C VAL A 472 -26.59 -14.61 4.21
N ARG A 473 -25.80 -13.56 4.46
CA ARG A 473 -24.65 -13.17 3.66
C ARG A 473 -23.35 -13.67 4.25
N SER A 474 -23.21 -13.57 5.57
CA SER A 474 -22.01 -13.97 6.29
C SER A 474 -22.35 -14.43 7.69
N GLN A 475 -21.62 -15.45 8.18
CA GLN A 475 -21.66 -15.90 9.57
C GLN A 475 -20.23 -16.11 10.05
N TRP A 476 -19.91 -15.59 11.23
CA TRP A 476 -18.58 -15.75 11.81
C TRP A 476 -18.64 -15.79 13.34
N SER A 477 -17.53 -16.12 13.93
CA SER A 477 -17.35 -16.08 15.37
C SER A 477 -16.12 -15.27 15.74
N ALA A 478 -16.18 -14.56 16.84
CA ALA A 478 -15.06 -13.81 17.35
C ALA A 478 -15.01 -13.87 18.87
N ARG A 479 -13.81 -13.77 19.41
CA ARG A 479 -13.52 -13.71 20.83
C ARG A 479 -13.28 -12.26 21.23
N ILE A 480 -13.98 -11.83 22.28
CA ILE A 480 -13.67 -10.57 22.96
C ILE A 480 -12.71 -10.91 24.09
N CYS A 481 -11.44 -10.61 23.90
CA CYS A 481 -10.38 -10.88 24.86
C CYS A 481 -10.48 -9.98 26.10
N PRO A 482 -9.83 -10.33 27.21
CA PRO A 482 -9.58 -9.39 28.28
C PRO A 482 -8.97 -8.08 27.72
N HIS A 483 -9.31 -6.96 28.30
CA HIS A 483 -8.91 -5.62 27.84
C HIS A 483 -9.44 -5.21 26.44
N GLY A 484 -10.47 -5.93 25.93
CA GLY A 484 -11.31 -5.47 24.83
C GLY A 484 -10.89 -5.90 23.44
N ARG A 485 -9.74 -6.51 23.24
CA ARG A 485 -9.28 -6.93 21.92
C ARG A 485 -10.26 -7.90 21.25
N TYR A 486 -10.63 -7.62 19.99
CA TYR A 486 -11.50 -8.46 19.17
C TYR A 486 -10.66 -9.34 18.24
N LEU A 487 -10.88 -10.66 18.29
CA LEU A 487 -10.17 -11.63 17.45
C LEU A 487 -11.15 -12.62 16.83
N LEU A 488 -11.03 -12.88 15.54
CA LEU A 488 -11.75 -13.94 14.88
C LEU A 488 -11.37 -15.29 15.49
N ASP A 489 -12.37 -16.12 15.82
CA ASP A 489 -12.14 -17.41 16.47
C ASP A 489 -13.31 -18.38 16.17
N GLY A 490 -13.07 -19.39 15.35
CA GLY A 490 -14.05 -20.31 14.84
C GLY A 490 -14.27 -20.21 13.33
N LEU A 491 -15.31 -20.88 12.88
CA LEU A 491 -15.68 -20.93 11.45
C LEU A 491 -16.28 -19.60 11.01
N GLU A 492 -15.83 -19.10 9.86
CA GLU A 492 -16.45 -18.05 9.09
C GLU A 492 -16.92 -18.62 7.75
N THR A 493 -18.15 -18.26 7.34
CA THR A 493 -18.71 -18.66 6.06
C THR A 493 -19.42 -17.48 5.45
N ASP A 494 -19.05 -17.15 4.24
CA ASP A 494 -19.69 -16.16 3.39
C ASP A 494 -20.47 -16.86 2.29
N TYR A 495 -21.61 -16.30 1.92
CA TYR A 495 -22.55 -16.89 0.99
C TYR A 495 -22.85 -15.94 -0.15
N TYR A 496 -23.03 -16.49 -1.33
CA TYR A 496 -23.67 -15.81 -2.45
C TYR A 496 -25.17 -15.53 -2.18
N PRO A 497 -25.82 -14.59 -2.91
CA PRO A 497 -27.25 -14.31 -2.74
C PRO A 497 -28.18 -15.52 -2.97
N ASP A 498 -27.73 -16.54 -3.68
CA ASP A 498 -28.47 -17.80 -3.85
C ASP A 498 -28.34 -18.77 -2.66
N GLY A 499 -27.42 -18.47 -1.72
CA GLY A 499 -27.14 -19.26 -0.52
C GLY A 499 -26.02 -20.29 -0.69
N GLN A 500 -25.35 -20.35 -1.84
CA GLN A 500 -24.15 -21.17 -2.00
C GLN A 500 -22.97 -20.55 -1.24
N PRO A 501 -22.11 -21.37 -0.59
CA PRO A 501 -20.91 -20.86 0.03
C PRO A 501 -19.96 -20.22 -1.00
N GLU A 502 -19.55 -18.99 -0.74
CA GLU A 502 -18.56 -18.25 -1.49
C GLU A 502 -17.16 -18.46 -0.92
N HIS A 503 -17.01 -18.15 0.37
CA HIS A 503 -15.76 -18.27 1.10
C HIS A 503 -15.97 -18.99 2.44
N VAL A 504 -15.08 -19.89 2.77
CA VAL A 504 -15.12 -20.63 4.04
C VAL A 504 -13.72 -20.66 4.63
N VAL A 505 -13.57 -20.20 5.84
CA VAL A 505 -12.29 -20.16 6.57
C VAL A 505 -12.51 -20.44 8.06
N THR A 506 -11.53 -21.02 8.71
CA THR A 506 -11.53 -21.19 10.18
C THR A 506 -10.42 -20.36 10.79
N TYR A 507 -10.76 -19.64 11.86
CA TYR A 507 -9.80 -18.87 12.64
C TYR A 507 -9.56 -19.48 14.01
N ARG A 508 -8.36 -19.24 14.52
CA ARG A 508 -7.98 -19.56 15.91
C ARG A 508 -7.20 -18.37 16.48
N ASN A 509 -7.85 -17.60 17.36
CA ASN A 509 -7.28 -16.37 17.93
C ASN A 509 -6.75 -15.41 16.85
N GLY A 510 -7.53 -15.14 15.83
CA GLY A 510 -7.19 -14.27 14.70
C GLY A 510 -6.37 -14.90 13.57
N TRP A 511 -5.83 -16.11 13.76
CA TRP A 511 -5.01 -16.81 12.77
C TRP A 511 -5.85 -17.77 11.94
N LYS A 512 -5.66 -17.78 10.63
CA LYS A 512 -6.27 -18.78 9.75
C LYS A 512 -5.71 -20.17 10.06
N THR A 513 -6.58 -21.19 10.06
CA THR A 513 -6.20 -22.58 10.35
C THR A 513 -7.07 -23.58 9.59
N GLY A 514 -6.50 -24.73 9.21
CA GLY A 514 -7.19 -25.73 8.43
C GLY A 514 -7.51 -25.27 7.02
N LEU A 515 -8.57 -25.81 6.44
CA LEU A 515 -8.90 -25.60 5.03
C LEU A 515 -9.71 -24.32 4.84
N GLU A 516 -9.15 -23.37 4.10
CA GLU A 516 -9.81 -22.20 3.54
C GLU A 516 -10.18 -22.47 2.09
N THR A 517 -11.39 -22.10 1.65
CA THR A 517 -11.84 -22.33 0.27
C THR A 517 -12.59 -21.14 -0.28
N PHE A 518 -12.36 -20.83 -1.54
CA PHE A 518 -13.10 -19.84 -2.30
C PHE A 518 -13.74 -20.50 -3.53
N ARG A 519 -15.00 -20.18 -3.80
CA ARG A 519 -15.81 -20.79 -4.85
C ARG A 519 -16.43 -19.73 -5.74
N ALA A 520 -16.68 -20.12 -6.99
CA ALA A 520 -17.53 -19.36 -7.91
C ALA A 520 -19.03 -19.52 -7.54
N PRO A 521 -19.92 -18.64 -8.07
CA PRO A 521 -21.37 -18.75 -7.81
C PRO A 521 -22.00 -20.09 -8.21
N ASP A 522 -21.43 -20.80 -9.17
CA ASP A 522 -21.89 -22.14 -9.57
C ASP A 522 -21.41 -23.27 -8.64
N GLY A 523 -20.68 -22.91 -7.57
CA GLY A 523 -20.09 -23.83 -6.60
C GLY A 523 -18.72 -24.39 -6.99
N THR A 524 -18.20 -24.08 -8.18
CA THR A 524 -16.87 -24.49 -8.62
C THR A 524 -15.80 -23.91 -7.68
N LYS A 525 -14.92 -24.79 -7.18
CA LYS A 525 -13.81 -24.36 -6.33
C LYS A 525 -12.77 -23.64 -7.19
N LEU A 526 -12.49 -22.38 -6.87
CA LEU A 526 -11.49 -21.57 -7.56
C LEU A 526 -10.10 -21.78 -6.96
N TRP A 527 -10.00 -21.69 -5.63
CA TRP A 527 -8.75 -21.94 -4.91
C TRP A 527 -9.01 -22.46 -3.49
N SER A 528 -7.97 -22.97 -2.86
CA SER A 528 -7.95 -23.30 -1.43
C SER A 528 -6.57 -23.07 -0.83
N TRP A 529 -6.57 -22.74 0.48
CA TRP A 529 -5.40 -22.79 1.35
C TRP A 529 -5.63 -23.86 2.42
N ASP A 530 -4.61 -24.67 2.71
CA ASP A 530 -4.59 -25.56 3.88
C ASP A 530 -3.54 -25.04 4.87
N HIS A 531 -4.01 -24.35 5.91
CA HIS A 531 -3.20 -23.64 6.88
C HIS A 531 -2.80 -24.55 8.05
N ASN A 532 -1.51 -24.74 8.24
CA ASN A 532 -0.97 -25.48 9.38
C ASN A 532 -0.24 -24.54 10.35
N LEU A 533 -0.95 -24.07 11.37
CA LEU A 533 -0.40 -23.15 12.36
C LEU A 533 0.76 -23.73 13.17
N THR A 534 0.79 -25.05 13.39
CA THR A 534 1.86 -25.70 14.17
C THR A 534 3.15 -25.80 13.37
N ALA A 535 3.06 -26.06 12.07
CA ALA A 535 4.20 -26.15 11.18
C ALA A 535 4.59 -24.79 10.56
N HIS A 536 3.77 -23.75 10.77
CA HIS A 536 3.88 -22.46 10.09
C HIS A 536 3.99 -22.59 8.57
N THR A 537 3.15 -23.44 8.00
CA THR A 537 3.10 -23.70 6.55
C THR A 537 1.69 -23.65 6.04
N SER A 538 1.52 -23.29 4.77
CA SER A 538 0.25 -23.37 4.07
C SER A 538 0.44 -23.97 2.68
N VAL A 539 -0.53 -24.73 2.22
CA VAL A 539 -0.57 -25.28 0.87
C VAL A 539 -1.65 -24.57 0.09
N TRP A 540 -1.26 -23.83 -0.94
CA TRP A 540 -2.19 -23.18 -1.85
C TRP A 540 -2.45 -24.03 -3.08
N ILE A 541 -3.73 -24.14 -3.46
CA ILE A 541 -4.16 -24.88 -4.64
C ILE A 541 -5.11 -24.01 -5.46
N HIS A 542 -4.79 -23.84 -6.73
CA HIS A 542 -5.66 -23.28 -7.75
C HIS A 542 -6.24 -24.42 -8.59
N TYR A 543 -7.52 -24.30 -8.94
CA TYR A 543 -8.25 -25.36 -9.63
C TYR A 543 -8.63 -24.94 -11.06
N TRP A 544 -8.75 -25.93 -11.93
CA TRP A 544 -9.45 -25.83 -13.20
C TRP A 544 -10.96 -25.79 -12.98
N PRO A 545 -11.77 -25.30 -13.96
CA PRO A 545 -13.23 -25.25 -13.81
C PRO A 545 -13.88 -26.60 -13.54
N ASP A 546 -13.27 -27.68 -13.93
CA ASP A 546 -13.73 -29.06 -13.68
C ASP A 546 -13.39 -29.61 -12.28
N GLY A 547 -12.74 -28.78 -11.44
CA GLY A 547 -12.35 -29.10 -10.06
C GLY A 547 -11.01 -29.82 -9.93
N ARG A 548 -10.30 -30.11 -11.03
CA ARG A 548 -8.93 -30.65 -10.98
C ARG A 548 -7.94 -29.55 -10.58
N LYS A 549 -6.86 -29.96 -9.91
CA LYS A 549 -5.79 -29.03 -9.54
C LYS A 549 -5.11 -28.51 -10.80
N LYS A 550 -4.92 -27.19 -10.87
CA LYS A 550 -4.14 -26.50 -11.87
C LYS A 550 -2.72 -26.23 -11.35
N ILE A 551 -2.63 -25.72 -10.14
CA ILE A 551 -1.37 -25.40 -9.45
C ILE A 551 -1.50 -25.81 -7.99
N GLU A 552 -0.41 -26.34 -7.42
CA GLU A 552 -0.27 -26.56 -5.99
C GLU A 552 1.11 -26.04 -5.56
N SER A 553 1.16 -25.24 -4.49
CA SER A 553 2.41 -24.70 -3.96
C SER A 553 2.39 -24.64 -2.44
N THR A 554 3.57 -24.81 -1.84
CA THR A 554 3.74 -24.80 -0.39
C THR A 554 4.47 -23.52 0.03
N TRP A 555 4.01 -22.92 1.13
CA TRP A 555 4.44 -21.63 1.63
C TRP A 555 4.74 -21.69 3.12
N ASN A 556 5.75 -20.93 3.57
CA ASN A 556 5.86 -20.57 4.98
C ASN A 556 4.86 -19.45 5.28
N THR A 557 4.22 -19.54 6.44
CA THR A 557 3.24 -18.57 6.92
C THR A 557 3.57 -18.21 8.35
N GLU A 558 4.60 -17.41 8.57
CA GLU A 558 4.93 -16.88 9.90
C GLU A 558 4.69 -15.37 9.92
N PRO A 559 3.51 -14.93 10.33
CA PRO A 559 3.08 -13.55 10.14
C PRO A 559 3.52 -12.58 11.24
N ARG A 560 4.22 -13.03 12.29
CA ARG A 560 4.69 -12.16 13.38
C ARG A 560 6.14 -11.71 13.17
N ALA A 561 6.32 -10.41 13.04
CA ALA A 561 7.63 -9.77 12.87
C ALA A 561 8.39 -9.57 14.20
N ARG A 562 8.42 -10.59 15.09
CA ARG A 562 9.15 -10.49 16.36
C ARG A 562 10.63 -10.83 16.25
N ASP A 563 11.00 -11.57 15.23
CA ASP A 563 12.38 -11.97 14.95
C ASP A 563 12.75 -11.49 13.54
N LEU A 564 13.21 -10.26 13.48
CA LEU A 564 13.59 -9.63 12.19
C LEU A 564 14.87 -10.22 11.60
N ASP A 565 15.65 -11.00 12.33
CA ASP A 565 16.78 -11.76 11.77
C ASP A 565 16.29 -12.83 10.79
N ARG A 566 15.01 -13.21 10.89
CA ARG A 566 14.31 -14.07 9.94
C ARG A 566 13.47 -13.28 8.96
N SER A 567 13.98 -12.19 8.44
CA SER A 567 13.27 -11.25 7.58
C SER A 567 12.59 -11.85 6.33
N PHE A 568 12.79 -13.14 6.06
CA PHE A 568 12.15 -13.90 4.98
C PHE A 568 11.32 -15.09 5.48
N SER A 569 11.04 -15.17 6.77
CA SER A 569 10.24 -16.26 7.35
C SER A 569 8.72 -16.02 7.23
N GLY A 570 8.30 -14.85 6.77
CA GLY A 570 6.89 -14.58 6.47
C GLY A 570 6.36 -15.43 5.31
N LEU A 571 5.38 -14.92 4.59
CA LEU A 571 4.76 -15.64 3.47
C LEU A 571 5.74 -15.78 2.29
N VAL A 572 6.48 -16.86 2.24
CA VAL A 572 7.44 -17.18 1.17
C VAL A 572 7.22 -18.60 0.65
N ALA A 573 7.41 -18.81 -0.65
CA ALA A 573 7.37 -20.15 -1.23
C ALA A 573 8.45 -21.03 -0.59
N ASN A 574 8.06 -22.16 0.03
CA ASN A 574 8.98 -23.06 0.70
C ASN A 574 8.43 -24.49 0.69
N GLY A 575 8.92 -25.31 -0.22
CA GLY A 575 8.44 -26.67 -0.44
C GLY A 575 8.19 -26.97 -1.91
N PRO A 576 7.47 -28.03 -2.21
CA PRO A 576 7.14 -28.43 -3.57
C PRO A 576 6.15 -27.47 -4.24
N VAL A 577 6.27 -27.37 -5.55
CA VAL A 577 5.31 -26.73 -6.44
C VAL A 577 5.05 -27.64 -7.64
N TYR A 578 3.78 -27.78 -8.00
CA TYR A 578 3.32 -28.63 -9.09
C TYR A 578 2.33 -27.89 -9.98
N GLN A 579 2.35 -28.21 -11.28
CA GLN A 579 1.36 -27.70 -12.24
C GLN A 579 0.83 -28.84 -13.12
N TRP A 580 -0.45 -28.77 -13.46
CA TRP A 580 -1.15 -29.72 -14.32
C TRP A 580 -1.89 -29.00 -15.45
N ASP A 581 -2.00 -29.66 -16.61
CA ASP A 581 -2.86 -29.18 -17.70
C ASP A 581 -4.35 -29.48 -17.40
N GLU A 582 -5.24 -28.97 -18.24
CA GLU A 582 -6.69 -29.21 -18.10
C GLU A 582 -7.07 -30.70 -18.14
N GLY A 583 -6.26 -31.52 -18.78
CA GLY A 583 -6.43 -32.98 -18.78
C GLY A 583 -5.94 -33.71 -17.53
N GLY A 584 -5.46 -32.95 -16.51
CA GLY A 584 -4.91 -33.49 -15.26
C GLY A 584 -3.53 -34.13 -15.40
N ARG A 585 -2.82 -33.90 -16.53
CA ARG A 585 -1.45 -34.39 -16.71
C ARG A 585 -0.48 -33.40 -16.09
N PRO A 586 0.52 -33.85 -15.29
CA PRO A 586 1.51 -32.98 -14.70
C PRO A 586 2.43 -32.41 -15.78
N VAL A 587 2.58 -31.08 -15.78
CA VAL A 587 3.40 -30.35 -16.77
C VAL A 587 4.64 -29.70 -16.17
N SER A 588 4.64 -29.46 -14.86
CA SER A 588 5.77 -28.83 -14.17
C SER A 588 5.85 -29.31 -12.72
N ALA A 589 7.08 -29.45 -12.20
CA ALA A 589 7.37 -29.71 -10.80
C ALA A 589 8.68 -29.06 -10.39
N GLY A 590 8.66 -28.36 -9.27
CA GLY A 590 9.81 -27.66 -8.72
C GLY A 590 9.81 -27.70 -7.20
N TYR A 591 10.84 -27.10 -6.62
CA TYR A 591 11.00 -26.97 -5.18
C TYR A 591 11.60 -25.61 -4.82
N PHE A 592 11.06 -25.00 -3.79
CA PHE A 592 11.57 -23.77 -3.19
C PHE A 592 12.13 -24.03 -1.79
N THR A 593 13.18 -23.33 -1.45
CA THR A 593 13.73 -23.27 -0.09
C THR A 593 13.81 -21.80 0.33
N ASN A 594 12.96 -21.40 1.27
CA ASN A 594 12.87 -20.02 1.77
C ASN A 594 12.83 -18.97 0.65
N GLY A 595 11.92 -19.15 -0.31
CA GLY A 595 11.73 -18.28 -1.47
C GLY A 595 12.73 -18.47 -2.61
N ILE A 596 13.78 -19.27 -2.44
CA ILE A 596 14.80 -19.53 -3.47
C ILE A 596 14.46 -20.81 -4.22
N TYR A 597 14.42 -20.75 -5.54
CA TYR A 597 14.19 -21.93 -6.37
C TYR A 597 15.36 -22.92 -6.27
N ALA A 598 15.07 -24.12 -5.77
CA ALA A 598 16.07 -25.16 -5.51
C ALA A 598 16.18 -26.22 -6.63
N GLY A 599 15.37 -26.08 -7.70
CA GLY A 599 15.46 -26.94 -8.89
C GLY A 599 14.19 -27.73 -9.20
N ASN A 600 14.22 -28.44 -10.31
CA ASN A 600 13.13 -29.32 -10.75
C ASN A 600 13.00 -30.54 -9.85
N ARG A 601 11.79 -31.08 -9.79
CA ARG A 601 11.43 -32.34 -9.11
C ARG A 601 10.82 -33.33 -10.11
N PRO A 602 10.78 -34.62 -9.78
CA PRO A 602 9.98 -35.57 -10.54
C PRO A 602 8.52 -35.11 -10.62
N LEU A 603 7.92 -35.30 -11.79
CA LEU A 603 6.50 -34.98 -11.98
C LEU A 603 5.64 -35.87 -11.07
N PRO A 604 4.57 -35.34 -10.45
CA PRO A 604 3.63 -36.09 -9.67
C PRO A 604 2.81 -37.04 -10.59
N ALA A 605 1.96 -37.90 -10.01
CA ALA A 605 1.03 -38.68 -10.78
C ALA A 605 -0.01 -37.80 -11.50
N ALA A 606 -0.52 -38.27 -12.64
CA ALA A 606 -1.66 -37.63 -13.29
C ALA A 606 -2.88 -37.66 -12.36
N GLN A 607 -3.71 -36.65 -12.44
CA GLN A 607 -4.97 -36.60 -11.72
C GLN A 607 -6.02 -37.45 -12.46
N PRO A 608 -6.95 -38.07 -11.75
CA PRO A 608 -8.01 -38.87 -12.35
C PRO A 608 -8.96 -38.02 -13.22
#